data_075ac5e2b50ad95fde67c90ea1847ba5
#
_entry.id   075ac5e2b50ad95fde67c90ea1847ba5
#
_cell.length_a   1.000
_cell.length_b   1.000
_cell.length_c   1.000
_cell.angle_alpha   90.00
_cell.angle_beta   90.00
_cell.angle_gamma   90.00
#
_symmetry.space_group_name_H-M   'P 1'
#
loop_
_entity.id
_entity.type
_entity.pdbx_description
1 polymer ?
#
loop_
_entity_poly.entity_id
_entity_poly.type
_entity_poly.pdbx_seq_one_letter_code
_entity_poly.pdbx_strand_id
1 'polypeptide(L)'
;LEKSESVADPITGAMAGARMIIYLHGFDSTSPGNHEKVLQLQFIDPDVRFLSYSTLHPRHDMQHLLKETDKVIKSTKEPVLICGVGLGGYWAERIGFLCNIRQVMINPNLFPYENMTDKIDRPEEYLDIATKCIKDFRSKNKDNALVILSRNDEILDNQRSADELSPYYTVIWDEVQTHKFKSLSEHLFKIKAFNSKI
;
A
#
# COMPACT_ATOMS: atom_id res chain seq x y z
N LEU A 1 8.44 13.79 -60.69
CA LEU A 1 7.92 14.39 -59.45
C LEU A 1 7.26 13.28 -58.64
N GLU A 2 8.07 12.49 -57.95
CA GLU A 2 7.60 11.48 -56.98
C GLU A 2 7.47 12.14 -55.64
N LYS A 3 6.30 12.06 -55.05
CA LYS A 3 6.04 12.44 -53.65
C LYS A 3 6.44 11.26 -52.78
N SER A 4 7.45 11.44 -51.96
CA SER A 4 7.79 10.54 -50.87
C SER A 4 6.75 10.69 -49.76
N GLU A 5 5.91 9.67 -49.61
CA GLU A 5 5.08 9.51 -48.41
C GLU A 5 6.00 9.09 -47.24
N SER A 6 6.09 9.96 -46.24
CA SER A 6 6.73 9.62 -44.99
C SER A 6 5.83 8.66 -44.21
N VAL A 7 6.30 7.43 -44.04
CA VAL A 7 5.70 6.46 -43.12
C VAL A 7 5.93 6.97 -41.71
N ALA A 8 4.85 7.35 -41.02
CA ALA A 8 4.88 7.69 -39.62
C ALA A 8 5.12 6.41 -38.81
N ASP A 9 6.15 6.40 -37.97
CA ASP A 9 6.43 5.35 -37.01
C ASP A 9 5.34 5.27 -35.95
N PRO A 10 4.70 4.11 -35.74
CA PRO A 10 3.64 3.95 -34.74
C PRO A 10 4.18 3.50 -33.37
N ILE A 11 5.28 4.04 -32.87
CA ILE A 11 5.81 3.72 -31.53
C ILE A 11 6.18 5.00 -30.77
N THR A 12 5.20 5.86 -30.59
CA THR A 12 5.21 6.81 -29.47
C THR A 12 3.94 6.64 -28.67
N GLY A 13 3.77 5.46 -28.08
CA GLY A 13 2.97 5.35 -26.87
C GLY A 13 3.61 6.26 -25.86
N ALA A 14 2.94 7.37 -25.51
CA ALA A 14 3.38 8.24 -24.44
C ALA A 14 3.74 7.36 -23.25
N MET A 15 5.00 7.33 -22.87
CA MET A 15 5.44 6.71 -21.62
C MET A 15 4.69 7.46 -20.55
N ALA A 16 3.66 6.83 -19.97
CA ALA A 16 3.02 7.37 -18.77
C ALA A 16 4.17 7.69 -17.82
N GLY A 17 4.25 8.94 -17.35
CA GLY A 17 5.36 9.42 -16.53
C GLY A 17 5.61 8.43 -15.38
N ALA A 18 6.87 8.24 -15.04
CA ALA A 18 7.28 7.33 -13.97
C ALA A 18 6.53 7.71 -12.69
N ARG A 19 5.73 6.78 -12.17
CA ARG A 19 4.98 6.96 -10.93
C ARG A 19 5.86 6.53 -9.78
N MET A 20 5.62 7.04 -8.60
CA MET A 20 6.41 6.71 -7.42
C MET A 20 5.61 5.79 -6.50
N ILE A 21 6.25 4.76 -5.97
CA ILE A 21 5.65 3.86 -4.99
C ILE A 21 6.34 4.08 -3.64
N ILE A 22 5.54 4.36 -2.61
CA ILE A 22 5.97 4.29 -1.22
C ILE A 22 5.68 2.89 -0.70
N TYR A 23 6.68 2.21 -0.13
CA TYR A 23 6.52 0.92 0.50
C TYR A 23 6.66 1.02 2.02
N LEU A 24 5.65 0.49 2.74
CA LEU A 24 5.61 0.39 4.20
C LEU A 24 5.75 -1.07 4.63
N HIS A 25 6.77 -1.36 5.43
CA HIS A 25 7.00 -2.70 5.99
C HIS A 25 5.95 -3.10 7.03
N GLY A 26 5.86 -4.40 7.33
CA GLY A 26 5.07 -4.92 8.43
C GLY A 26 5.70 -4.64 9.80
N PHE A 27 5.32 -5.42 10.83
CA PHE A 27 5.86 -5.25 12.17
C PHE A 27 7.39 -5.46 12.22
N ASP A 28 7.91 -6.42 11.45
CA ASP A 28 9.35 -6.67 11.34
C ASP A 28 9.98 -5.86 10.20
N SER A 29 10.60 -4.72 10.55
CA SER A 29 11.29 -3.84 9.59
C SER A 29 12.57 -4.46 9.01
N THR A 30 13.16 -5.45 9.70
CA THR A 30 14.43 -6.09 9.31
C THR A 30 14.23 -7.34 8.47
N SER A 31 12.98 -7.76 8.24
CA SER A 31 12.69 -8.96 7.44
C SER A 31 13.28 -8.86 6.02
N PRO A 32 14.05 -9.85 5.57
CA PRO A 32 14.59 -9.89 4.20
C PRO A 32 13.49 -9.78 3.13
N GLY A 33 12.29 -10.27 3.40
CA GLY A 33 11.15 -10.17 2.50
C GLY A 33 10.70 -8.74 2.19
N ASN A 34 11.12 -7.74 2.97
CA ASN A 34 10.86 -6.33 2.65
C ASN A 34 11.64 -5.90 1.40
N HIS A 35 12.92 -6.25 1.34
CA HIS A 35 13.75 -5.96 0.18
C HIS A 35 13.24 -6.66 -1.09
N GLU A 36 12.83 -7.93 -0.96
CA GLU A 36 12.27 -8.69 -2.08
C GLU A 36 10.99 -8.04 -2.63
N LYS A 37 10.11 -7.54 -1.76
CA LYS A 37 8.89 -6.82 -2.18
C LYS A 37 9.21 -5.50 -2.87
N VAL A 38 10.19 -4.75 -2.38
CA VAL A 38 10.67 -3.52 -3.05
C VAL A 38 11.16 -3.85 -4.46
N LEU A 39 11.99 -4.89 -4.63
CA LEU A 39 12.46 -5.32 -5.95
C LEU A 39 11.31 -5.74 -6.87
N GLN A 40 10.31 -6.45 -6.35
CA GLN A 40 9.14 -6.85 -7.14
C GLN A 40 8.30 -5.63 -7.55
N LEU A 41 8.07 -4.67 -6.65
CA LEU A 41 7.34 -3.43 -6.97
C LEU A 41 8.08 -2.59 -8.02
N GLN A 42 9.40 -2.68 -8.12
CA GLN A 42 10.19 -2.01 -9.16
C GLN A 42 9.89 -2.51 -10.58
N PHE A 43 9.26 -3.68 -10.75
CA PHE A 43 8.71 -4.09 -12.05
C PHE A 43 7.48 -3.28 -12.46
N ILE A 44 6.80 -2.63 -11.52
CA ILE A 44 5.66 -1.75 -11.79
C ILE A 44 6.16 -0.34 -12.06
N ASP A 45 7.02 0.14 -11.18
CA ASP A 45 7.60 1.47 -11.22
C ASP A 45 9.03 1.44 -10.64
N PRO A 46 10.04 1.97 -11.34
CA PRO A 46 11.43 1.89 -10.88
C PRO A 46 11.69 2.69 -9.59
N ASP A 47 10.91 3.74 -9.31
CA ASP A 47 11.09 4.57 -8.11
C ASP A 47 10.21 4.06 -6.94
N VAL A 48 10.78 3.15 -6.16
CA VAL A 48 10.15 2.63 -4.94
C VAL A 48 10.89 3.19 -3.72
N ARG A 49 10.16 3.91 -2.87
CA ARG A 49 10.67 4.50 -1.63
C ARG A 49 10.27 3.67 -0.42
N PHE A 50 11.23 3.04 0.22
CA PHE A 50 11.03 2.35 1.48
C PHE A 50 10.98 3.36 2.63
N LEU A 51 9.84 3.49 3.30
CA LEU A 51 9.72 4.31 4.50
C LEU A 51 9.72 3.42 5.75
N SER A 52 10.74 3.60 6.57
CA SER A 52 10.87 2.93 7.85
C SER A 52 10.16 3.70 8.96
N TYR A 53 9.61 2.99 9.92
CA TYR A 53 8.98 3.55 11.12
C TYR A 53 9.20 2.62 12.32
N SER A 54 8.94 3.08 13.55
CA SER A 54 9.35 2.35 14.75
C SER A 54 8.57 1.06 15.00
N THR A 55 7.31 0.99 14.57
CA THR A 55 6.32 -0.05 14.88
C THR A 55 5.88 -0.13 16.35
N LEU A 56 6.52 0.59 17.24
CA LEU A 56 6.33 0.51 18.70
C LEU A 56 5.47 1.65 19.26
N HIS A 57 5.44 2.81 18.61
CA HIS A 57 4.84 4.04 19.13
C HIS A 57 3.80 4.59 18.13
N PRO A 58 2.53 4.18 18.21
CA PRO A 58 1.54 4.43 17.16
C PRO A 58 1.35 5.90 16.77
N ARG A 59 1.22 6.81 17.74
CA ARG A 59 1.06 8.25 17.43
C ARG A 59 2.31 8.85 16.80
N HIS A 60 3.48 8.47 17.30
CA HIS A 60 4.74 8.92 16.73
C HIS A 60 4.90 8.38 15.30
N ASP A 61 4.59 7.10 15.08
CA ASP A 61 4.65 6.46 13.76
C ASP A 61 3.70 7.15 12.78
N MET A 62 2.47 7.47 13.20
CA MET A 62 1.53 8.22 12.36
C MET A 62 2.08 9.57 11.93
N GLN A 63 2.61 10.36 12.88
CA GLN A 63 3.17 11.68 12.59
C GLN A 63 4.40 11.59 11.69
N HIS A 64 5.28 10.63 11.94
CA HIS A 64 6.47 10.38 11.15
C HIS A 64 6.10 10.00 9.71
N LEU A 65 5.20 9.03 9.52
CA LEU A 65 4.76 8.58 8.21
C LEU A 65 4.04 9.66 7.42
N LEU A 66 3.20 10.47 8.07
CA LEU A 66 2.57 11.62 7.42
C LEU A 66 3.61 12.62 6.89
N LYS A 67 4.59 12.97 7.73
CA LYS A 67 5.66 13.89 7.36
C LYS A 67 6.52 13.37 6.22
N GLU A 68 6.95 12.11 6.30
CA GLU A 68 7.81 11.52 5.26
C GLU A 68 7.04 11.30 3.94
N THR A 69 5.78 10.89 4.00
CA THR A 69 4.91 10.77 2.81
C THR A 69 4.70 12.13 2.15
N ASP A 70 4.43 13.20 2.90
CA ASP A 70 4.30 14.56 2.37
C ASP A 70 5.58 15.04 1.67
N LYS A 71 6.76 14.72 2.21
CA LYS A 71 8.05 15.02 1.55
C LYS A 71 8.18 14.29 0.22
N VAL A 72 7.80 13.02 0.19
CA VAL A 72 7.84 12.22 -1.05
C VAL A 72 6.90 12.82 -2.09
N ILE A 73 5.67 13.13 -1.73
CA ILE A 73 4.69 13.75 -2.64
C ILE A 73 5.22 15.08 -3.19
N LYS A 74 5.81 15.92 -2.35
CA LYS A 74 6.37 17.21 -2.78
C LYS A 74 7.64 17.10 -3.64
N SER A 75 8.31 15.95 -3.61
CA SER A 75 9.52 15.71 -4.41
C SER A 75 9.25 15.32 -5.86
N THR A 76 8.00 15.03 -6.21
CA THR A 76 7.61 14.59 -7.56
C THR A 76 6.36 15.33 -8.04
N LYS A 77 6.19 15.40 -9.35
CA LYS A 77 4.94 15.83 -10.00
C LYS A 77 4.07 14.64 -10.42
N GLU A 78 4.63 13.44 -10.30
CA GLU A 78 3.99 12.21 -10.72
C GLU A 78 3.05 11.68 -9.63
N PRO A 79 2.01 10.93 -9.98
CA PRO A 79 1.14 10.28 -9.01
C PRO A 79 1.93 9.34 -8.09
N VAL A 80 1.62 9.37 -6.80
CA VAL A 80 2.22 8.51 -5.78
C VAL A 80 1.23 7.43 -5.38
N LEU A 81 1.72 6.19 -5.27
CA LEU A 81 1.01 5.04 -4.71
C LEU A 81 1.66 4.69 -3.37
N ILE A 82 0.87 4.39 -2.35
CA ILE A 82 1.39 3.82 -1.10
C ILE A 82 1.00 2.35 -0.99
N CYS A 83 1.97 1.48 -0.76
CA CYS A 83 1.81 0.04 -0.62
C CYS A 83 2.31 -0.42 0.73
N GLY A 84 1.52 -1.18 1.49
CA GLY A 84 1.90 -1.66 2.80
C GLY A 84 1.50 -3.11 3.05
N VAL A 85 2.30 -3.81 3.88
CA VAL A 85 2.11 -5.21 4.26
C VAL A 85 1.88 -5.31 5.77
N GLY A 86 0.91 -6.10 6.21
CA GLY A 86 0.61 -6.30 7.63
C GLY A 86 0.30 -4.97 8.33
N LEU A 87 1.10 -4.61 9.34
CA LEU A 87 0.97 -3.30 10.01
C LEU A 87 1.21 -2.13 9.04
N GLY A 88 2.11 -2.29 8.05
CA GLY A 88 2.28 -1.32 6.99
C GLY A 88 1.02 -1.14 6.13
N GLY A 89 0.21 -2.18 5.97
CA GLY A 89 -1.10 -2.11 5.32
C GLY A 89 -2.10 -1.25 6.10
N TYR A 90 -2.11 -1.37 7.43
CA TYR A 90 -2.89 -0.49 8.30
C TYR A 90 -2.53 0.99 8.09
N TRP A 91 -1.24 1.29 8.05
CA TRP A 91 -0.75 2.64 7.81
C TRP A 91 -0.97 3.11 6.38
N ALA A 92 -0.78 2.25 5.39
CA ALA A 92 -1.01 2.59 3.98
C ALA A 92 -2.42 3.10 3.73
N GLU A 93 -3.43 2.47 4.34
CA GLU A 93 -4.82 2.90 4.26
C GLU A 93 -5.00 4.32 4.81
N ARG A 94 -4.52 4.57 6.03
CA ARG A 94 -4.75 5.82 6.75
C ARG A 94 -3.93 6.98 6.23
N ILE A 95 -2.65 6.75 6.04
CA ILE A 95 -1.74 7.77 5.49
C ILE A 95 -2.12 8.10 4.04
N GLY A 96 -2.46 7.07 3.25
CA GLY A 96 -2.92 7.26 1.88
C GLY A 96 -4.21 8.09 1.78
N PHE A 97 -5.17 7.84 2.67
CA PHE A 97 -6.38 8.66 2.77
C PHE A 97 -6.06 10.11 3.14
N LEU A 98 -5.27 10.33 4.20
CA LEU A 98 -4.92 11.67 4.68
C LEU A 98 -4.10 12.47 3.66
N CYS A 99 -3.27 11.81 2.88
CA CYS A 99 -2.45 12.42 1.83
C CYS A 99 -3.15 12.43 0.45
N ASN A 100 -4.36 11.89 0.34
CA ASN A 100 -5.12 11.79 -0.90
C ASN A 100 -4.36 11.07 -2.02
N ILE A 101 -3.72 9.95 -1.70
CA ILE A 101 -3.03 9.08 -2.63
C ILE A 101 -3.62 7.67 -2.60
N ARG A 102 -3.47 6.92 -3.69
CA ARG A 102 -3.98 5.54 -3.80
C ARG A 102 -3.21 4.59 -2.90
N GLN A 103 -3.91 3.55 -2.44
CA GLN A 103 -3.38 2.59 -1.49
C GLN A 103 -3.43 1.16 -2.04
N VAL A 104 -2.38 0.38 -1.75
CA VAL A 104 -2.37 -1.08 -1.86
C VAL A 104 -2.09 -1.66 -0.49
N MET A 105 -2.98 -2.51 -0.02
CA MET A 105 -2.87 -3.18 1.27
C MET A 105 -2.72 -4.68 1.07
N ILE A 106 -1.68 -5.26 1.65
CA ILE A 106 -1.38 -6.69 1.56
C ILE A 106 -1.46 -7.28 2.96
N ASN A 107 -2.39 -8.20 3.19
CA ASN A 107 -2.67 -8.77 4.51
C ASN A 107 -2.66 -7.70 5.62
N PRO A 108 -3.46 -6.61 5.52
CA PRO A 108 -3.38 -5.51 6.47
C PRO A 108 -3.81 -5.96 7.87
N ASN A 109 -3.02 -5.59 8.90
CA ASN A 109 -3.44 -5.74 10.28
C ASN A 109 -4.37 -4.60 10.66
N LEU A 110 -5.68 -4.80 10.56
CA LEU A 110 -6.68 -3.77 10.85
C LEU A 110 -6.94 -3.56 12.34
N PHE A 111 -6.56 -4.53 13.18
CA PHE A 111 -6.87 -4.57 14.60
C PHE A 111 -5.62 -4.66 15.49
N PRO A 112 -4.61 -3.76 15.29
CA PRO A 112 -3.36 -3.83 16.06
C PRO A 112 -3.58 -3.60 17.56
N TYR A 113 -4.62 -2.87 17.95
CA TYR A 113 -5.02 -2.67 19.34
C TYR A 113 -5.53 -3.95 20.02
N GLU A 114 -5.92 -4.98 19.26
CA GLU A 114 -6.34 -6.28 19.79
C GLU A 114 -5.18 -7.29 19.80
N ASN A 115 -4.40 -7.34 18.72
CA ASN A 115 -3.47 -8.43 18.45
C ASN A 115 -1.98 -8.09 18.66
N MET A 116 -1.68 -6.85 19.04
CA MET A 116 -0.30 -6.38 19.28
C MET A 116 -0.09 -5.82 20.71
N THR A 117 -1.00 -6.07 21.63
CA THR A 117 -0.96 -5.51 22.99
C THR A 117 0.33 -5.83 23.74
N ASP A 118 0.89 -7.01 23.50
CA ASP A 118 2.12 -7.47 24.17
C ASP A 118 3.40 -7.12 23.41
N LYS A 119 3.28 -6.43 22.28
CA LYS A 119 4.40 -6.17 21.37
C LYS A 119 4.77 -4.70 21.22
N ILE A 120 3.91 -3.80 21.71
CA ILE A 120 4.06 -2.35 21.56
C ILE A 120 3.84 -1.63 22.89
N ASP A 121 4.40 -0.44 23.04
CA ASP A 121 4.41 0.27 24.32
C ASP A 121 3.04 0.85 24.70
N ARG A 122 2.23 1.26 23.73
CA ARG A 122 0.95 1.93 23.95
C ARG A 122 -0.12 1.44 22.96
N PRO A 123 -0.59 0.21 23.11
CA PRO A 123 -1.57 -0.37 22.19
C PRO A 123 -2.89 0.43 22.13
N GLU A 124 -3.27 1.10 23.23
CA GLU A 124 -4.44 1.96 23.32
C GLU A 124 -4.39 3.14 22.33
N GLU A 125 -3.22 3.58 21.91
CA GLU A 125 -3.09 4.63 20.90
C GLU A 125 -3.63 4.20 19.54
N TYR A 126 -3.56 2.92 19.18
CA TYR A 126 -4.22 2.41 17.96
C TYR A 126 -5.73 2.50 18.03
N LEU A 127 -6.32 2.23 19.21
CA LEU A 127 -7.76 2.37 19.42
C LEU A 127 -8.18 3.84 19.30
N ASP A 128 -7.40 4.74 19.88
CA ASP A 128 -7.62 6.19 19.75
C ASP A 128 -7.56 6.66 18.28
N ILE A 129 -6.57 6.19 17.53
CA ILE A 129 -6.44 6.50 16.10
C ILE A 129 -7.64 5.95 15.32
N ALA A 130 -8.06 4.70 15.60
CA ALA A 130 -9.18 4.07 14.93
C ALA A 130 -10.53 4.76 15.21
N THR A 131 -10.72 5.28 16.42
CA THR A 131 -12.03 5.80 16.88
C THR A 131 -12.14 7.31 16.83
N LYS A 132 -11.05 8.04 17.02
CA LYS A 132 -11.09 9.50 17.19
C LYS A 132 -10.47 10.27 16.01
N CYS A 133 -9.39 9.76 15.45
CA CYS A 133 -8.63 10.51 14.45
C CYS A 133 -9.23 10.44 13.05
N ILE A 134 -9.84 9.30 12.70
CA ILE A 134 -10.35 9.04 11.34
C ILE A 134 -11.67 8.27 11.43
N LYS A 135 -12.72 8.96 11.84
CA LYS A 135 -14.07 8.40 11.88
C LYS A 135 -14.67 8.34 10.48
N ASP A 136 -15.27 7.21 10.11
CA ASP A 136 -16.01 7.00 8.86
C ASP A 136 -15.24 7.35 7.58
N PHE A 137 -13.90 7.27 7.63
CA PHE A 137 -13.06 7.67 6.50
C PHE A 137 -13.19 6.74 5.28
N ARG A 138 -13.53 5.45 5.47
CA ARG A 138 -13.59 4.49 4.37
C ARG A 138 -14.66 4.83 3.34
N SER A 139 -15.81 5.35 3.77
CA SER A 139 -16.84 5.82 2.84
C SER A 139 -16.36 6.98 1.97
N LYS A 140 -15.50 7.86 2.49
CA LYS A 140 -14.87 8.96 1.74
C LYS A 140 -13.69 8.50 0.90
N ASN A 141 -13.08 7.36 1.25
CA ASN A 141 -11.94 6.76 0.57
C ASN A 141 -12.34 5.67 -0.43
N LYS A 142 -13.63 5.52 -0.71
CA LYS A 142 -14.18 4.46 -1.55
C LYS A 142 -13.45 4.38 -2.89
N ASP A 143 -13.21 3.15 -3.35
CA ASP A 143 -12.53 2.83 -4.62
C ASP A 143 -11.07 3.32 -4.73
N ASN A 144 -10.51 3.85 -3.65
CA ASN A 144 -9.15 4.40 -3.62
C ASN A 144 -8.09 3.41 -3.08
N ALA A 145 -8.50 2.20 -2.73
CA ALA A 145 -7.60 1.15 -2.27
C ALA A 145 -7.81 -0.18 -3.00
N LEU A 146 -6.72 -0.92 -3.18
CA LEU A 146 -6.68 -2.32 -3.59
C LEU A 146 -6.22 -3.15 -2.40
N VAL A 147 -6.97 -4.18 -2.05
CA VAL A 147 -6.67 -5.08 -0.93
C VAL A 147 -6.35 -6.45 -1.47
N ILE A 148 -5.24 -7.02 -1.04
CA ILE A 148 -4.80 -8.37 -1.40
C ILE A 148 -4.70 -9.19 -0.12
N LEU A 149 -5.50 -10.23 0.00
CA LEU A 149 -5.61 -11.07 1.19
C LEU A 149 -5.21 -12.51 0.89
N SER A 150 -4.38 -13.08 1.73
CA SER A 150 -4.04 -14.50 1.67
C SER A 150 -5.11 -15.36 2.36
N ARG A 151 -5.53 -16.46 1.70
CA ARG A 151 -6.38 -17.49 2.32
C ARG A 151 -5.65 -18.26 3.42
N ASN A 152 -4.34 -18.35 3.30
CA ASN A 152 -3.49 -19.14 4.19
C ASN A 152 -2.74 -18.27 5.20
N ASP A 153 -3.27 -17.11 5.56
CA ASP A 153 -2.70 -16.27 6.62
C ASP A 153 -2.88 -16.98 7.97
N GLU A 154 -1.77 -17.34 8.59
CA GLU A 154 -1.74 -18.07 9.86
C GLU A 154 -1.70 -17.14 11.08
N ILE A 155 -1.67 -15.82 10.87
CA ILE A 155 -1.53 -14.80 11.93
C ILE A 155 -2.79 -13.93 12.04
N LEU A 156 -3.35 -13.50 10.91
CA LEU A 156 -4.46 -12.57 10.87
C LEU A 156 -5.75 -13.23 10.36
N ASP A 157 -6.87 -12.82 10.90
CA ASP A 157 -8.20 -13.17 10.38
C ASP A 157 -8.50 -12.32 9.13
N ASN A 158 -8.05 -12.81 7.98
CA ASN A 158 -8.27 -12.13 6.72
C ASN A 158 -9.74 -12.16 6.25
N GLN A 159 -10.56 -13.11 6.74
CA GLN A 159 -11.99 -13.05 6.45
C GLN A 159 -12.63 -11.85 7.13
N ARG A 160 -12.30 -11.61 8.41
CA ARG A 160 -12.76 -10.41 9.13
C ARG A 160 -12.29 -9.14 8.42
N SER A 161 -11.04 -9.11 7.94
CA SER A 161 -10.52 -7.98 7.16
C SER A 161 -11.27 -7.78 5.84
N ALA A 162 -11.63 -8.86 5.14
CA ALA A 162 -12.41 -8.78 3.92
C ALA A 162 -13.81 -8.23 4.18
N ASP A 163 -14.48 -8.68 5.24
CA ASP A 163 -15.82 -8.22 5.63
C ASP A 163 -15.83 -6.71 5.94
N GLU A 164 -14.77 -6.21 6.59
CA GLU A 164 -14.59 -4.79 6.89
C GLU A 164 -14.28 -3.92 5.66
N LEU A 165 -13.53 -4.44 4.69
CA LEU A 165 -12.97 -3.65 3.59
C LEU A 165 -13.76 -3.76 2.29
N SER A 166 -14.40 -4.90 2.01
CA SER A 166 -15.08 -5.15 0.74
C SER A 166 -16.25 -4.20 0.42
N PRO A 167 -16.95 -3.58 1.40
CA PRO A 167 -17.94 -2.55 1.09
C PRO A 167 -17.36 -1.28 0.45
N TYR A 168 -16.06 -1.06 0.59
CA TYR A 168 -15.40 0.18 0.20
C TYR A 168 -14.35 -0.01 -0.89
N TYR A 169 -13.66 -1.16 -0.92
CA TYR A 169 -12.48 -1.39 -1.73
C TYR A 169 -12.56 -2.68 -2.55
N THR A 170 -11.79 -2.75 -3.61
CA THR A 170 -11.59 -4.00 -4.34
C THR A 170 -10.73 -4.94 -3.51
N VAL A 171 -11.28 -6.10 -3.16
CA VAL A 171 -10.58 -7.16 -2.42
C VAL A 171 -10.25 -8.31 -3.37
N ILE A 172 -8.99 -8.74 -3.37
CA ILE A 172 -8.47 -9.88 -4.14
C ILE A 172 -7.93 -10.91 -3.16
N TRP A 173 -8.28 -12.18 -3.39
CA TRP A 173 -7.77 -13.29 -2.62
C TRP A 173 -6.57 -13.96 -3.33
N ASP A 174 -5.58 -14.33 -2.53
CA ASP A 174 -4.47 -15.17 -2.92
C ASP A 174 -4.60 -16.53 -2.25
N GLU A 175 -4.54 -17.61 -3.05
CA GLU A 175 -4.76 -18.97 -2.58
C GLU A 175 -3.46 -19.68 -2.13
N VAL A 176 -2.30 -19.07 -2.38
CA VAL A 176 -0.98 -19.70 -2.20
C VAL A 176 -0.16 -19.05 -1.08
N GLN A 177 -0.20 -17.72 -0.99
CA GLN A 177 0.63 -16.98 -0.04
C GLN A 177 0.15 -17.18 1.40
N THR A 178 1.07 -16.98 2.34
CA THR A 178 0.84 -16.96 3.79
C THR A 178 0.92 -15.52 4.34
N HIS A 179 0.93 -15.35 5.67
CA HIS A 179 1.01 -14.02 6.28
C HIS A 179 2.15 -13.15 5.73
N LYS A 180 3.33 -13.72 5.58
CA LYS A 180 4.52 -12.98 5.11
C LYS A 180 4.43 -12.51 3.66
N PHE A 181 3.53 -13.08 2.88
CA PHE A 181 3.32 -12.75 1.48
C PHE A 181 4.64 -12.63 0.70
N LYS A 182 5.35 -13.74 0.55
CA LYS A 182 6.71 -13.76 0.00
C LYS A 182 6.81 -13.26 -1.43
N SER A 183 5.80 -13.55 -2.25
CA SER A 183 5.79 -13.16 -3.67
C SER A 183 4.58 -12.33 -4.03
N LEU A 184 4.82 -11.21 -4.72
CA LEU A 184 3.80 -10.36 -5.34
C LEU A 184 3.60 -10.66 -6.83
N SER A 185 4.34 -11.61 -7.40
CA SER A 185 4.41 -11.85 -8.86
C SER A 185 3.04 -11.96 -9.52
N GLU A 186 2.14 -12.74 -8.93
CA GLU A 186 0.77 -12.96 -9.45
C GLU A 186 -0.12 -11.72 -9.38
N HIS A 187 0.27 -10.72 -8.60
CA HIS A 187 -0.52 -9.51 -8.35
C HIS A 187 0.07 -8.25 -8.98
N LEU A 188 1.31 -8.28 -9.45
CA LEU A 188 1.99 -7.09 -10.00
C LEU A 188 1.19 -6.43 -11.12
N PHE A 189 0.63 -7.23 -12.04
CA PHE A 189 -0.21 -6.69 -13.12
C PHE A 189 -1.47 -6.01 -12.59
N LYS A 190 -2.12 -6.59 -11.57
CA LYS A 190 -3.31 -6.01 -10.93
C LYS A 190 -2.99 -4.71 -10.20
N ILE A 191 -1.85 -4.67 -9.49
CA ILE A 191 -1.37 -3.45 -8.82
C ILE A 191 -1.06 -2.37 -9.85
N LYS A 192 -0.38 -2.72 -10.96
CA LYS A 192 -0.09 -1.80 -12.05
C LYS A 192 -1.36 -1.24 -12.68
N ALA A 193 -2.32 -2.11 -12.99
CA ALA A 193 -3.60 -1.70 -13.57
C ALA A 193 -4.40 -0.80 -12.61
N PHE A 194 -4.40 -1.11 -11.31
CA PHE A 194 -5.01 -0.26 -10.29
C PHE A 194 -4.32 1.11 -10.21
N ASN A 195 -2.99 1.15 -10.23
CA ASN A 195 -2.24 2.40 -10.21
C ASN A 195 -2.46 3.25 -11.49
N SER A 196 -2.81 2.63 -12.61
CA SER A 196 -2.98 3.31 -13.91
C SER A 196 -4.39 3.90 -14.13
N LYS A 197 -5.37 3.54 -13.30
CA LYS A 197 -6.72 4.13 -13.36
C LYS A 197 -6.67 5.54 -12.80
N ILE A 198 -6.59 6.53 -13.63
CA ILE A 198 -6.75 7.96 -13.34
C ILE A 198 -8.02 8.43 -14.02
#